data_e048691578ac0158007b933b8c2832ff
#
_entry.id   e048691578ac0158007b933b8c2832ff
#
_cell.length_a   1.000
_cell.length_b   1.000
_cell.length_c   1.000
_cell.angle_alpha   90.00
_cell.angle_beta   90.00
_cell.angle_gamma   90.00
#
_symmetry.space_group_name_H-M   'P 1'
#
loop_
_entity.id
_entity.type
_entity.pdbx_description
1 polymer ?
#
loop_
_entity_poly.entity_id
_entity_poly.type
_entity_poly.pdbx_seq_one_letter_code
_entity_poly.pdbx_strand_id
1 'polypeptide(L)'
;MKKTMLVAALMVGAMVSAMAQNPDPDSRDKSRYAVNNFEKDDLYTAVQTYEPVSVAQPKGKKVKNIIFMIGDGMGLEQLSTAWIVNNRHLNITDNFPYVGLQWTYSASKLVTDSAAAGTALFTGSKTNNGMLAMSPDGQPLETLPEYARSKGWKTGMSVVCRICDATPASYAAHHVNRDSLYSITSQMVDCGLDFISGGGLKWWENRPDGRDLTAEVEAKGYTFVKDIESLKAVEEGPVIALTAYTELPPALDRGTEHQEAVLKALELLDDNKKGFFLMVEGSCIDDWCHANKVGFAVEEILDFDRTVGAVLEWAAQDGETLVIVTADHSTGAMTLLGGNVEGQSVAVNYANTGHNGVALPVYAWGPGAEKFVGIYENTELSQMIKEIIK
;
A
#
# COMPACT_ATOMS: atom_id res chain seq x y z
N MET A 1 -36.68 -53.88 29.66
CA MET A 1 -35.47 -53.07 29.86
C MET A 1 -34.96 -52.62 28.50
N LYS A 2 -35.32 -51.42 28.07
CA LYS A 2 -34.85 -50.80 26.79
C LYS A 2 -33.81 -49.77 27.20
N LYS A 3 -32.56 -49.97 26.75
CA LYS A 3 -31.51 -48.99 26.92
C LYS A 3 -31.67 -47.95 25.78
N THR A 4 -32.03 -46.76 26.16
CA THR A 4 -32.04 -45.59 25.29
C THR A 4 -30.57 -45.08 25.21
N MET A 5 -29.92 -45.28 24.06
CA MET A 5 -28.64 -44.62 23.78
C MET A 5 -28.94 -43.17 23.37
N LEU A 6 -28.51 -42.25 24.21
CA LEU A 6 -28.50 -40.81 23.90
C LEU A 6 -27.28 -40.56 22.99
N VAL A 7 -27.52 -40.32 21.70
CA VAL A 7 -26.49 -39.86 20.77
C VAL A 7 -26.37 -38.36 20.99
N ALA A 8 -25.34 -37.95 21.73
CA ALA A 8 -24.94 -36.55 21.78
C ALA A 8 -24.29 -36.23 20.44
N ALA A 9 -25.02 -35.56 19.56
CA ALA A 9 -24.46 -34.92 18.39
C ALA A 9 -23.59 -33.74 18.88
N LEU A 10 -22.28 -33.93 18.95
CA LEU A 10 -21.35 -32.82 19.00
C LEU A 10 -21.50 -32.04 17.68
N MET A 11 -22.27 -30.97 17.71
CA MET A 11 -22.09 -29.89 16.75
C MET A 11 -20.74 -29.24 17.06
N VAL A 12 -19.71 -29.68 16.38
CA VAL A 12 -18.51 -28.87 16.19
C VAL A 12 -18.95 -27.76 15.26
N GLY A 13 -19.50 -26.71 15.84
CA GLY A 13 -19.63 -25.44 15.18
C GLY A 13 -18.22 -24.99 14.89
N ALA A 14 -17.75 -25.18 13.66
CA ALA A 14 -16.63 -24.45 13.13
C ALA A 14 -17.02 -22.97 13.22
N MET A 15 -16.69 -22.30 14.32
CA MET A 15 -16.51 -20.87 14.31
C MET A 15 -15.28 -20.63 13.47
N VAL A 16 -15.48 -20.63 12.16
CA VAL A 16 -14.69 -19.81 11.29
C VAL A 16 -15.04 -18.39 11.72
N SER A 17 -14.32 -17.88 12.71
CA SER A 17 -14.27 -16.44 12.89
C SER A 17 -13.56 -15.91 11.66
N ALA A 18 -14.33 -15.69 10.60
CA ALA A 18 -13.97 -14.73 9.60
C ALA A 18 -13.90 -13.39 10.34
N MET A 19 -12.80 -13.13 10.99
CA MET A 19 -12.36 -11.77 11.21
C MET A 19 -11.89 -11.27 9.85
N ALA A 20 -12.84 -11.13 8.93
CA ALA A 20 -12.72 -10.14 7.90
C ALA A 20 -12.57 -8.83 8.69
N GLN A 21 -11.37 -8.31 8.77
CA GLN A 21 -11.18 -6.98 9.26
C GLN A 21 -11.90 -6.08 8.29
N ASN A 22 -13.04 -5.59 8.72
CA ASN A 22 -13.85 -4.69 7.95
C ASN A 22 -13.56 -3.29 8.43
N PRO A 23 -12.63 -2.59 7.81
CA PRO A 23 -12.20 -1.29 8.31
C PRO A 23 -13.36 -0.29 8.32
N ASP A 24 -14.10 -0.16 7.26
CA ASP A 24 -15.24 0.76 7.19
C ASP A 24 -16.32 0.19 6.27
N PRO A 25 -17.58 0.09 6.72
CA PRO A 25 -18.68 -0.29 5.84
C PRO A 25 -18.78 0.57 4.57
N ASP A 26 -18.42 1.86 4.68
CA ASP A 26 -18.45 2.77 3.54
C ASP A 26 -17.35 2.47 2.52
N SER A 27 -16.18 1.97 2.93
CA SER A 27 -15.11 1.58 2.02
C SER A 27 -15.44 0.33 1.20
N ARG A 28 -16.37 -0.49 1.68
CA ARG A 28 -16.86 -1.69 1.00
C ARG A 28 -18.08 -1.48 0.15
N ASP A 29 -18.78 -0.37 0.30
CA ASP A 29 -19.90 -0.04 -0.58
C ASP A 29 -19.38 0.49 -1.91
N LYS A 30 -19.02 -0.44 -2.78
CA LYS A 30 -18.55 -0.13 -4.13
C LYS A 30 -19.73 0.17 -5.09
N SER A 31 -20.98 0.06 -4.65
CA SER A 31 -22.16 0.36 -5.46
C SER A 31 -22.28 1.84 -5.84
N ARG A 32 -21.60 2.73 -5.11
CA ARG A 32 -21.52 4.16 -5.39
C ARG A 32 -20.70 4.50 -6.64
N TYR A 33 -19.88 3.56 -7.12
CA TYR A 33 -19.07 3.78 -8.31
C TYR A 33 -19.78 3.29 -9.56
N ALA A 34 -19.75 4.13 -10.60
CA ALA A 34 -20.40 3.86 -11.88
C ALA A 34 -19.64 2.90 -12.80
N VAL A 35 -18.49 2.41 -12.37
CA VAL A 35 -17.64 1.53 -13.16
C VAL A 35 -18.36 0.24 -13.52
N ASN A 36 -18.08 -0.26 -14.72
CA ASN A 36 -18.69 -1.46 -15.27
C ASN A 36 -18.72 -2.64 -14.29
N ASN A 37 -19.77 -3.42 -14.35
CA ASN A 37 -19.96 -4.58 -13.52
C ASN A 37 -19.13 -5.76 -14.03
N PHE A 38 -17.95 -5.95 -13.46
CA PHE A 38 -17.07 -7.09 -13.75
C PHE A 38 -17.43 -8.37 -12.97
N GLU A 39 -18.63 -8.43 -12.39
CA GLU A 39 -19.03 -9.49 -11.45
C GLU A 39 -19.27 -10.85 -12.09
N LYS A 40 -19.45 -10.91 -13.40
CA LYS A 40 -20.01 -12.11 -14.06
C LYS A 40 -19.16 -12.68 -15.19
N ASP A 41 -18.03 -12.06 -15.47
CA ASP A 41 -17.22 -12.54 -16.58
C ASP A 41 -16.31 -13.66 -16.10
N ASP A 42 -16.53 -14.86 -16.62
CA ASP A 42 -15.62 -15.99 -16.46
C ASP A 42 -14.22 -15.66 -17.01
N LEU A 43 -14.13 -14.63 -17.86
CA LEU A 43 -12.91 -14.09 -18.46
C LEU A 43 -12.86 -12.58 -18.30
N TYR A 44 -11.81 -12.08 -17.69
CA TYR A 44 -11.53 -10.66 -17.59
C TYR A 44 -10.46 -10.22 -18.60
N THR A 45 -10.67 -9.07 -19.24
CA THR A 45 -9.73 -8.39 -20.12
C THR A 45 -9.58 -6.94 -19.64
N ALA A 46 -8.36 -6.40 -19.60
CA ALA A 46 -8.14 -5.03 -19.17
C ALA A 46 -8.90 -4.02 -20.05
N VAL A 47 -9.39 -2.96 -19.42
CA VAL A 47 -10.07 -1.86 -20.13
C VAL A 47 -9.08 -1.09 -21.00
N GLN A 48 -7.87 -0.86 -20.50
CA GLN A 48 -6.81 -0.16 -21.22
C GLN A 48 -5.44 -0.78 -20.90
N THR A 49 -4.78 -1.27 -21.92
CA THR A 49 -3.38 -1.72 -21.84
C THR A 49 -2.42 -0.56 -22.08
N TYR A 50 -1.17 -0.72 -21.68
CA TYR A 50 -0.07 0.25 -21.90
C TYR A 50 1.25 -0.48 -22.13
N GLU A 51 2.19 0.20 -22.74
CA GLU A 51 3.56 -0.27 -22.88
C GLU A 51 4.38 0.23 -21.68
N PRO A 52 5.13 -0.63 -20.99
CA PRO A 52 6.03 -0.20 -19.92
C PRO A 52 7.10 0.76 -20.41
N VAL A 53 7.57 1.60 -19.49
CA VAL A 53 8.74 2.43 -19.73
C VAL A 53 10.00 1.56 -19.88
N SER A 54 11.01 2.07 -20.56
CA SER A 54 12.30 1.41 -20.67
C SER A 54 13.37 2.30 -20.07
N VAL A 55 13.85 1.95 -18.88
CA VAL A 55 14.85 2.73 -18.14
C VAL A 55 16.10 1.91 -17.84
N ALA A 56 17.24 2.57 -17.95
CA ALA A 56 18.51 1.92 -17.66
C ALA A 56 18.87 2.03 -16.18
N GLN A 57 19.45 0.96 -15.62
CA GLN A 57 20.01 0.99 -14.27
C GLN A 57 21.10 2.07 -14.13
N PRO A 58 21.03 2.95 -13.13
CA PRO A 58 22.10 3.90 -12.86
C PRO A 58 23.36 3.17 -12.39
N LYS A 59 24.52 3.63 -12.86
CA LYS A 59 25.82 3.00 -12.54
C LYS A 59 26.62 3.83 -11.56
N GLY A 60 27.13 3.18 -10.51
CA GLY A 60 28.18 3.72 -9.65
C GLY A 60 27.76 4.88 -8.74
N LYS A 61 26.49 5.17 -8.62
CA LYS A 61 25.97 6.21 -7.73
C LYS A 61 25.66 5.67 -6.32
N LYS A 62 25.66 6.57 -5.33
CA LYS A 62 25.21 6.28 -3.98
C LYS A 62 23.71 6.55 -3.91
N VAL A 63 23.04 5.85 -3.00
CA VAL A 63 21.64 6.14 -2.68
C VAL A 63 21.56 7.48 -1.95
N LYS A 64 20.79 8.39 -2.49
CA LYS A 64 20.38 9.65 -1.87
C LYS A 64 18.90 9.62 -1.49
N ASN A 65 18.08 9.02 -2.35
CA ASN A 65 16.63 8.98 -2.18
C ASN A 65 16.15 7.52 -2.15
N ILE A 66 15.08 7.26 -1.41
CA ILE A 66 14.43 5.95 -1.36
C ILE A 66 12.94 6.14 -1.60
N ILE A 67 12.40 5.41 -2.58
CA ILE A 67 10.96 5.31 -2.83
C ILE A 67 10.54 3.88 -2.54
N PHE A 68 9.69 3.70 -1.55
CA PHE A 68 9.18 2.40 -1.13
C PHE A 68 7.71 2.28 -1.53
N MET A 69 7.44 1.44 -2.53
CA MET A 69 6.13 1.30 -3.16
C MET A 69 5.49 -0.01 -2.71
N ILE A 70 4.25 0.05 -2.22
CA ILE A 70 3.51 -1.09 -1.68
C ILE A 70 2.20 -1.24 -2.44
N GLY A 71 2.00 -2.39 -3.08
CA GLY A 71 0.69 -2.80 -3.56
C GLY A 71 -0.02 -3.59 -2.46
N ASP A 72 -0.97 -2.99 -1.75
CA ASP A 72 -1.70 -3.68 -0.67
C ASP A 72 -2.46 -4.88 -1.23
N GLY A 73 -2.24 -6.06 -0.64
CA GLY A 73 -2.83 -7.32 -1.09
C GLY A 73 -2.29 -7.87 -2.42
N MET A 74 -1.23 -7.28 -2.98
CA MET A 74 -0.66 -7.62 -4.29
C MET A 74 0.31 -8.80 -4.20
N GLY A 75 -0.20 -10.03 -4.12
CA GLY A 75 0.61 -11.25 -4.26
C GLY A 75 1.02 -11.54 -5.71
N LEU A 76 1.77 -12.63 -5.89
CA LEU A 76 2.21 -13.07 -7.23
C LEU A 76 1.04 -13.42 -8.16
N GLU A 77 -0.03 -13.94 -7.63
CA GLU A 77 -1.25 -14.28 -8.38
C GLU A 77 -1.96 -13.03 -8.91
N GLN A 78 -2.05 -11.96 -8.11
CA GLN A 78 -2.59 -10.68 -8.53
C GLN A 78 -1.73 -10.04 -9.62
N LEU A 79 -0.42 -10.00 -9.39
CA LEU A 79 0.54 -9.45 -10.35
C LEU A 79 0.55 -10.26 -11.66
N SER A 80 0.49 -11.59 -11.59
CA SER A 80 0.44 -12.46 -12.77
C SER A 80 -0.82 -12.23 -13.60
N THR A 81 -1.94 -11.96 -12.93
CA THR A 81 -3.21 -11.66 -13.59
C THR A 81 -3.11 -10.35 -14.37
N ALA A 82 -2.60 -9.29 -13.75
CA ALA A 82 -2.37 -8.00 -14.40
C ALA A 82 -1.36 -8.11 -15.57
N TRP A 83 -0.28 -8.87 -15.38
CA TRP A 83 0.72 -9.11 -16.42
C TRP A 83 0.12 -9.74 -17.68
N ILE A 84 -0.75 -10.75 -17.54
CA ILE A 84 -1.38 -11.41 -18.68
C ILE A 84 -2.28 -10.44 -19.45
N VAL A 85 -3.14 -9.69 -18.75
CA VAL A 85 -4.10 -8.78 -19.39
C VAL A 85 -3.45 -7.55 -19.99
N ASN A 86 -2.27 -7.16 -19.53
CA ASN A 86 -1.46 -6.09 -20.12
C ASN A 86 -0.41 -6.64 -21.12
N ASN A 87 -0.81 -7.57 -21.95
CA ASN A 87 0.02 -8.15 -23.02
C ASN A 87 1.34 -8.78 -22.53
N ARG A 88 1.40 -9.22 -21.27
CA ARG A 88 2.56 -9.84 -20.60
C ARG A 88 3.72 -8.87 -20.38
N HIS A 89 3.37 -7.60 -20.12
CA HIS A 89 4.31 -6.54 -19.80
C HIS A 89 3.81 -5.73 -18.60
N LEU A 90 4.68 -5.45 -17.64
CA LEU A 90 4.47 -4.50 -16.56
C LEU A 90 5.78 -3.77 -16.28
N ASN A 91 5.72 -2.53 -15.80
CA ASN A 91 6.90 -1.80 -15.36
C ASN A 91 7.69 -2.57 -14.30
N ILE A 92 6.97 -3.20 -13.36
CA ILE A 92 7.56 -4.03 -12.30
C ILE A 92 8.31 -5.23 -12.89
N THR A 93 7.77 -5.92 -13.90
CA THR A 93 8.41 -7.12 -14.44
C THR A 93 9.51 -6.84 -15.46
N ASP A 94 9.40 -5.72 -16.17
CA ASP A 94 10.28 -5.44 -17.32
C ASP A 94 11.52 -4.61 -16.93
N ASN A 95 11.47 -3.87 -15.80
CA ASN A 95 12.55 -2.97 -15.42
C ASN A 95 13.34 -3.39 -14.18
N PHE A 96 12.79 -4.18 -13.27
CA PHE A 96 13.45 -4.51 -12.00
C PHE A 96 14.33 -5.76 -12.12
N PRO A 97 15.68 -5.64 -12.07
CA PRO A 97 16.58 -6.77 -12.25
C PRO A 97 16.84 -7.56 -10.97
N TYR A 98 16.51 -7.01 -9.81
CA TYR A 98 16.77 -7.64 -8.52
C TYR A 98 15.44 -8.02 -7.86
N VAL A 99 15.29 -9.31 -7.55
CA VAL A 99 14.07 -9.86 -6.96
C VAL A 99 14.42 -10.70 -5.75
N GLY A 100 13.73 -10.46 -4.65
CA GLY A 100 13.73 -11.26 -3.44
C GLY A 100 12.33 -11.76 -3.10
N LEU A 101 12.24 -12.53 -2.02
CA LEU A 101 10.98 -13.00 -1.44
C LEU A 101 10.97 -12.69 0.06
N GLN A 102 9.82 -12.26 0.58
CA GLN A 102 9.63 -12.00 2.00
C GLN A 102 8.55 -12.87 2.63
N TRP A 103 8.75 -13.23 3.91
CA TRP A 103 7.74 -13.86 4.76
C TRP A 103 7.02 -12.81 5.59
N THR A 104 5.69 -12.86 5.63
CA THR A 104 4.85 -11.76 6.13
C THR A 104 4.07 -12.06 7.41
N TYR A 105 4.17 -13.26 7.98
CA TYR A 105 3.44 -13.62 9.21
C TYR A 105 3.65 -12.57 10.33
N SER A 106 2.63 -12.38 11.17
CA SER A 106 2.69 -11.45 12.30
C SER A 106 3.12 -12.16 13.59
N ALA A 107 3.35 -11.39 14.66
CA ALA A 107 3.66 -11.97 15.98
C ALA A 107 2.52 -12.84 16.54
N SER A 108 1.28 -12.57 16.13
CA SER A 108 0.10 -13.26 16.66
C SER A 108 -0.51 -14.29 15.72
N LYS A 109 -0.20 -14.25 14.40
CA LYS A 109 -0.88 -15.09 13.40
C LYS A 109 0.03 -15.44 12.22
N LEU A 110 -0.22 -16.62 11.60
CA LEU A 110 0.43 -17.02 10.34
C LEU A 110 0.01 -16.14 9.17
N VAL A 111 -1.20 -15.61 9.21
CA VAL A 111 -1.72 -14.68 8.21
C VAL A 111 -1.76 -13.30 8.84
N THR A 112 -0.95 -12.40 8.31
CA THR A 112 -0.88 -11.01 8.76
C THR A 112 -2.09 -10.20 8.33
N ASP A 113 -2.29 -9.03 8.95
CA ASP A 113 -3.06 -7.94 8.39
C ASP A 113 -2.12 -6.79 8.00
N SER A 114 -2.66 -5.78 7.30
CA SER A 114 -1.88 -4.62 6.83
C SER A 114 -1.24 -3.84 7.99
N ALA A 115 -1.89 -3.80 9.18
CA ALA A 115 -1.34 -3.12 10.36
C ALA A 115 -0.03 -3.77 10.83
N ALA A 116 -0.04 -5.09 11.01
CA ALA A 116 1.14 -5.84 11.45
C ALA A 116 2.19 -5.95 10.34
N ALA A 117 1.78 -6.10 9.09
CA ALA A 117 2.69 -6.12 7.94
C ALA A 117 3.38 -4.77 7.75
N GLY A 118 2.63 -3.66 7.72
CA GLY A 118 3.17 -2.31 7.65
C GLY A 118 4.09 -1.99 8.84
N THR A 119 3.70 -2.39 10.06
CA THR A 119 4.59 -2.28 11.23
C THR A 119 5.91 -3.00 10.99
N ALA A 120 5.90 -4.22 10.49
CA ALA A 120 7.13 -4.97 10.22
C ALA A 120 7.99 -4.27 9.14
N LEU A 121 7.37 -3.79 8.06
CA LEU A 121 8.02 -3.09 6.97
C LEU A 121 8.62 -1.75 7.38
N PHE A 122 7.99 -1.03 8.32
CA PHE A 122 8.44 0.32 8.69
C PHE A 122 9.22 0.38 10.00
N THR A 123 9.18 -0.64 10.84
CA THR A 123 9.93 -0.64 12.12
C THR A 123 11.03 -1.68 12.19
N GLY A 124 10.94 -2.76 11.38
CA GLY A 124 11.81 -3.93 11.47
C GLY A 124 11.45 -4.86 12.64
N SER A 125 10.21 -4.78 13.14
CA SER A 125 9.72 -5.60 14.25
C SER A 125 8.35 -6.20 13.96
N LYS A 126 8.17 -7.49 14.29
CA LYS A 126 6.85 -8.11 14.22
C LYS A 126 5.96 -7.59 15.35
N THR A 127 4.67 -7.41 15.04
CA THR A 127 3.64 -7.05 16.03
C THR A 127 2.40 -7.93 15.88
N ASN A 128 1.41 -7.75 16.77
CA ASN A 128 0.13 -8.43 16.67
C ASN A 128 -0.73 -7.79 15.59
N ASN A 129 -1.58 -8.58 14.91
CA ASN A 129 -2.55 -8.05 13.97
C ASN A 129 -3.37 -6.93 14.62
N GLY A 130 -3.63 -5.87 13.87
CA GLY A 130 -4.34 -4.67 14.31
C GLY A 130 -3.50 -3.60 14.98
N MET A 131 -2.24 -3.84 15.29
CA MET A 131 -1.34 -2.87 15.92
C MET A 131 -0.51 -2.11 14.88
N LEU A 132 -0.37 -0.81 15.07
CA LEU A 132 0.29 0.15 14.19
C LEU A 132 1.56 0.69 14.85
N ALA A 133 2.73 0.36 14.33
CA ALA A 133 4.04 0.76 14.86
C ALA A 133 4.19 0.60 16.39
N MET A 134 3.60 -0.46 16.93
CA MET A 134 3.69 -0.84 18.34
C MET A 134 4.28 -2.23 18.47
N SER A 135 5.04 -2.48 19.54
CA SER A 135 5.46 -3.82 19.91
C SER A 135 4.27 -4.67 20.40
N PRO A 136 4.37 -6.01 20.43
CA PRO A 136 3.29 -6.87 20.92
C PRO A 136 2.80 -6.58 22.35
N ASP A 137 3.63 -5.97 23.18
CA ASP A 137 3.34 -5.52 24.55
C ASP A 137 2.88 -4.05 24.61
N GLY A 138 2.64 -3.40 23.47
CA GLY A 138 2.02 -2.09 23.37
C GLY A 138 2.98 -0.91 23.61
N GLN A 139 4.28 -1.08 23.34
CA GLN A 139 5.23 0.03 23.34
C GLN A 139 5.42 0.59 21.92
N PRO A 140 5.57 1.91 21.71
CA PRO A 140 5.83 2.48 20.40
C PRO A 140 7.20 2.04 19.86
N LEU A 141 7.25 1.78 18.56
CA LEU A 141 8.46 1.37 17.84
C LEU A 141 8.86 2.50 16.87
N GLU A 142 10.14 2.87 16.84
CA GLU A 142 10.65 3.86 15.88
C GLU A 142 10.40 3.41 14.44
N THR A 143 9.71 4.23 13.67
CA THR A 143 9.42 3.97 12.25
C THR A 143 10.53 4.45 11.33
N LEU A 144 10.58 3.94 10.09
CA LEU A 144 11.53 4.39 9.06
C LEU A 144 11.47 5.89 8.79
N PRO A 145 10.27 6.55 8.67
CA PRO A 145 10.23 7.99 8.48
C PRO A 145 10.74 8.75 9.71
N GLU A 146 10.48 8.31 10.93
CA GLU A 146 11.05 8.92 12.13
C GLU A 146 12.59 8.81 12.15
N TYR A 147 13.10 7.61 11.83
CA TYR A 147 14.55 7.38 11.69
C TYR A 147 15.16 8.25 10.58
N ALA A 148 14.55 8.31 9.39
CA ALA A 148 15.03 9.11 8.28
C ALA A 148 15.07 10.60 8.63
N ARG A 149 14.02 11.12 9.26
CA ARG A 149 13.97 12.51 9.75
C ARG A 149 15.05 12.79 10.79
N SER A 150 15.35 11.84 11.70
CA SER A 150 16.45 12.00 12.66
C SER A 150 17.82 12.15 11.99
N LYS A 151 17.95 11.72 10.73
CA LYS A 151 19.14 11.90 9.87
C LYS A 151 19.06 13.14 8.98
N GLY A 152 17.98 13.89 9.05
CA GLY A 152 17.76 15.12 8.26
C GLY A 152 17.22 14.85 6.86
N TRP A 153 16.66 13.68 6.60
CA TRP A 153 15.94 13.38 5.36
C TRP A 153 14.55 13.98 5.39
N LYS A 154 14.04 14.42 4.25
CA LYS A 154 12.60 14.66 4.09
C LYS A 154 11.84 13.34 4.02
N THR A 155 10.58 13.35 4.42
CA THR A 155 9.74 12.15 4.42
C THR A 155 8.34 12.44 3.91
N GLY A 156 7.73 11.47 3.23
CA GLY A 156 6.38 11.65 2.71
C GLY A 156 5.66 10.32 2.49
N MET A 157 4.35 10.43 2.26
CA MET A 157 3.51 9.32 1.81
C MET A 157 2.46 9.78 0.81
N SER A 158 2.15 8.92 -0.16
CA SER A 158 1.07 9.08 -1.13
C SER A 158 0.32 7.77 -1.27
N VAL A 159 -0.98 7.78 -0.98
CA VAL A 159 -1.80 6.56 -0.90
C VAL A 159 -3.13 6.74 -1.64
N VAL A 160 -3.72 5.63 -2.06
CA VAL A 160 -5.05 5.62 -2.69
C VAL A 160 -6.16 5.53 -1.64
N CYS A 161 -5.92 4.87 -0.53
CA CYS A 161 -6.86 4.79 0.58
C CYS A 161 -6.94 6.08 1.41
N ARG A 162 -7.70 6.06 2.49
CA ARG A 162 -7.63 7.09 3.53
C ARG A 162 -6.28 7.06 4.23
N ILE A 163 -5.72 8.22 4.50
CA ILE A 163 -4.40 8.34 5.16
C ILE A 163 -4.31 7.65 6.53
N CYS A 164 -5.45 7.44 7.19
CA CYS A 164 -5.55 6.74 8.48
C CYS A 164 -5.83 5.23 8.35
N ASP A 165 -5.76 4.65 7.16
CA ASP A 165 -5.78 3.20 7.00
C ASP A 165 -4.50 2.56 7.54
N ALA A 166 -4.47 1.26 7.66
CA ALA A 166 -3.48 0.54 8.43
C ALA A 166 -2.05 0.73 7.90
N THR A 167 -1.83 0.63 6.60
CA THR A 167 -0.49 0.78 6.01
C THR A 167 0.05 2.19 6.20
N PRO A 168 -0.63 3.28 5.76
CA PRO A 168 -0.15 4.64 6.03
C PRO A 168 -0.13 4.99 7.52
N ALA A 169 -1.06 4.44 8.33
CA ALA A 169 -1.04 4.68 9.77
C ALA A 169 0.16 4.00 10.46
N SER A 170 0.58 2.81 10.03
CA SER A 170 1.79 2.16 10.56
C SER A 170 3.10 2.88 10.16
N TYR A 171 3.04 3.74 9.15
CA TYR A 171 4.12 4.63 8.74
C TYR A 171 4.20 5.91 9.58
N ALA A 172 3.03 6.48 9.95
CA ALA A 172 2.91 7.85 10.46
C ALA A 172 2.35 7.96 11.89
N ALA A 173 1.93 6.86 12.53
CA ALA A 173 1.27 6.88 13.85
C ALA A 173 1.58 5.61 14.66
N HIS A 174 1.34 5.68 15.96
CA HIS A 174 1.50 4.57 16.91
C HIS A 174 0.19 4.27 17.60
N HIS A 175 -0.43 3.11 17.36
CA HIS A 175 -1.69 2.78 18.00
C HIS A 175 -1.88 1.26 18.13
N VAL A 176 -2.45 0.82 19.26
CA VAL A 176 -2.72 -0.62 19.51
C VAL A 176 -3.93 -1.15 18.73
N ASN A 177 -4.70 -0.28 18.09
CA ASN A 177 -5.89 -0.66 17.33
C ASN A 177 -6.03 0.21 16.07
N ARG A 178 -5.93 -0.42 14.89
CA ARG A 178 -6.06 0.21 13.57
C ARG A 178 -7.41 0.89 13.31
N ASP A 179 -8.46 0.47 14.03
CA ASP A 179 -9.82 1.01 13.84
C ASP A 179 -10.05 2.32 14.61
N SER A 180 -9.05 2.80 15.35
CA SER A 180 -9.13 4.06 16.11
C SER A 180 -8.84 5.29 15.23
N LEU A 181 -9.56 5.42 14.11
CA LEU A 181 -9.26 6.33 13.00
C LEU A 181 -9.13 7.80 13.42
N TYR A 182 -10.00 8.31 14.31
CA TYR A 182 -9.88 9.67 14.83
C TYR A 182 -8.65 9.88 15.71
N SER A 183 -8.21 8.86 16.45
CA SER A 183 -6.97 8.93 17.24
C SER A 183 -5.75 8.94 16.32
N ILE A 184 -5.78 8.12 15.26
CA ILE A 184 -4.72 8.01 14.27
C ILE A 184 -4.55 9.34 13.52
N THR A 185 -5.63 9.93 12.98
CA THR A 185 -5.58 11.24 12.30
C THR A 185 -5.12 12.37 13.22
N SER A 186 -5.44 12.29 14.53
CA SER A 186 -4.91 13.24 15.51
C SER A 186 -3.39 13.18 15.63
N GLN A 187 -2.77 12.01 15.51
CA GLN A 187 -1.31 11.85 15.55
C GLN A 187 -0.65 12.36 14.26
N MET A 188 -1.35 12.25 13.11
CA MET A 188 -0.83 12.73 11.83
C MET A 188 -0.58 14.22 11.78
N VAL A 189 -1.26 15.01 12.61
CA VAL A 189 -0.99 16.45 12.80
C VAL A 189 0.43 16.71 13.32
N ASP A 190 0.99 15.75 14.06
CA ASP A 190 2.30 15.85 14.72
C ASP A 190 3.36 14.89 14.14
N CYS A 191 3.01 14.08 13.12
CA CYS A 191 3.92 13.07 12.57
C CYS A 191 5.14 13.66 11.88
N GLY A 192 5.07 14.93 11.45
CA GLY A 192 6.18 15.69 10.86
C GLY A 192 6.60 15.22 9.48
N LEU A 193 5.75 14.53 8.74
CA LEU A 193 6.00 14.21 7.33
C LEU A 193 5.93 15.49 6.50
N ASP A 194 6.83 15.65 5.54
CA ASP A 194 6.87 16.82 4.65
C ASP A 194 5.80 16.75 3.55
N PHE A 195 5.32 15.52 3.22
CA PHE A 195 4.29 15.30 2.21
C PHE A 195 3.32 14.21 2.66
N ILE A 196 2.01 14.49 2.57
CA ILE A 196 0.95 13.52 2.80
C ILE A 196 -0.11 13.71 1.70
N SER A 197 -0.45 12.66 0.95
CA SER A 197 -1.59 12.68 0.05
C SER A 197 -2.40 11.38 0.11
N GLY A 198 -3.72 11.52 -0.06
CA GLY A 198 -4.66 10.41 -0.07
C GLY A 198 -6.10 10.85 0.19
N GLY A 199 -6.94 9.89 0.58
CA GLY A 199 -8.29 10.16 1.07
C GLY A 199 -8.33 10.42 2.57
N GLY A 200 -9.55 10.54 3.13
CA GLY A 200 -9.75 10.57 4.58
C GLY A 200 -10.32 11.84 5.17
N LEU A 201 -10.85 12.78 4.37
CA LEU A 201 -11.54 13.98 4.85
C LEU A 201 -12.61 13.68 5.91
N LYS A 202 -13.26 12.52 5.82
CA LYS A 202 -14.26 12.04 6.79
C LYS A 202 -13.75 12.06 8.24
N TRP A 203 -12.50 11.68 8.47
CA TRP A 203 -11.90 11.59 9.81
C TRP A 203 -11.04 12.81 10.16
N TRP A 204 -10.90 13.71 9.21
CA TRP A 204 -10.19 14.97 9.35
C TRP A 204 -11.14 16.11 9.72
N GLU A 205 -12.30 16.17 9.06
CA GLU A 205 -13.33 17.18 9.24
C GLU A 205 -14.49 16.71 10.12
N ASN A 206 -15.25 17.65 10.69
CA ASN A 206 -16.46 17.37 11.49
C ASN A 206 -16.27 16.31 12.59
N ARG A 207 -15.15 16.36 13.23
CA ARG A 207 -14.71 15.37 14.21
C ARG A 207 -15.58 15.39 15.47
N PRO A 208 -15.84 14.21 16.10
CA PRO A 208 -16.62 14.13 17.33
C PRO A 208 -15.93 14.77 18.54
N ASP A 209 -14.60 14.95 18.50
CA ASP A 209 -13.80 15.62 19.52
C ASP A 209 -13.76 17.15 19.36
N GLY A 210 -14.37 17.70 18.30
CA GLY A 210 -14.45 19.12 18.01
C GLY A 210 -13.12 19.77 17.57
N ARG A 211 -12.06 19.00 17.33
CA ARG A 211 -10.79 19.53 16.83
C ARG A 211 -10.93 19.94 15.35
N ASP A 212 -10.22 20.99 14.98
CA ASP A 212 -10.01 21.44 13.60
C ASP A 212 -8.57 21.13 13.19
N LEU A 213 -8.38 19.93 12.63
CA LEU A 213 -7.04 19.46 12.25
C LEU A 213 -6.44 20.29 11.11
N THR A 214 -7.29 20.88 10.25
CA THR A 214 -6.82 21.78 9.18
C THR A 214 -6.18 23.02 9.78
N ALA A 215 -6.88 23.71 10.67
CA ALA A 215 -6.31 24.86 11.35
C ALA A 215 -5.05 24.52 12.17
N GLU A 216 -5.00 23.32 12.76
CA GLU A 216 -3.85 22.86 13.52
C GLU A 216 -2.61 22.64 12.65
N VAL A 217 -2.73 22.02 11.46
CA VAL A 217 -1.59 21.81 10.56
C VAL A 217 -1.17 23.10 9.85
N GLU A 218 -2.11 23.98 9.49
CA GLU A 218 -1.81 25.30 8.93
C GLU A 218 -1.03 26.16 9.93
N ALA A 219 -1.40 26.11 11.22
CA ALA A 219 -0.64 26.78 12.28
C ALA A 219 0.79 26.25 12.45
N LYS A 220 1.08 25.03 11.95
CA LYS A 220 2.42 24.43 11.92
C LYS A 220 3.16 24.69 10.60
N GLY A 221 2.55 25.44 9.68
CA GLY A 221 3.15 25.81 8.40
C GLY A 221 2.88 24.83 7.26
N TYR A 222 1.95 23.90 7.42
CA TYR A 222 1.52 23.05 6.31
C TYR A 222 0.56 23.80 5.38
N THR A 223 0.68 23.55 4.09
CA THR A 223 -0.37 23.84 3.12
C THR A 223 -1.37 22.67 3.12
N PHE A 224 -2.65 22.96 3.36
CA PHE A 224 -3.72 21.95 3.30
C PHE A 224 -4.58 22.15 2.05
N VAL A 225 -4.74 21.08 1.24
CA VAL A 225 -5.52 21.13 -0.02
C VAL A 225 -6.47 19.91 -0.12
N LYS A 226 -7.55 20.06 -0.90
CA LYS A 226 -8.63 19.07 -1.00
C LYS A 226 -8.87 18.55 -2.41
N ASP A 227 -8.05 18.94 -3.36
CA ASP A 227 -8.16 18.50 -4.74
C ASP A 227 -6.78 18.47 -5.40
N ILE A 228 -6.67 17.70 -6.48
CA ILE A 228 -5.41 17.46 -7.16
C ILE A 228 -4.89 18.73 -7.86
N GLU A 229 -5.75 19.58 -8.38
CA GLU A 229 -5.31 20.81 -9.05
C GLU A 229 -4.69 21.80 -8.06
N SER A 230 -5.28 21.92 -6.87
CA SER A 230 -4.70 22.69 -5.77
C SER A 230 -3.37 22.10 -5.31
N LEU A 231 -3.24 20.78 -5.24
CA LEU A 231 -1.97 20.11 -4.90
C LEU A 231 -0.89 20.43 -5.95
N LYS A 232 -1.22 20.34 -7.22
CA LYS A 232 -0.27 20.63 -8.32
C LYS A 232 0.23 22.07 -8.30
N ALA A 233 -0.56 23.00 -7.77
CA ALA A 233 -0.21 24.41 -7.64
C ALA A 233 0.70 24.74 -6.43
N VAL A 234 0.95 23.79 -5.52
CA VAL A 234 1.87 24.00 -4.39
C VAL A 234 3.31 24.07 -4.90
N GLU A 235 4.04 25.12 -4.58
CA GLU A 235 5.42 25.32 -5.06
C GLU A 235 6.47 24.91 -4.03
N GLU A 236 6.18 24.99 -2.72
CA GLU A 236 7.12 24.69 -1.66
C GLU A 236 6.43 24.33 -0.33
N GLY A 237 7.20 23.85 0.63
CA GLY A 237 6.81 23.61 2.01
C GLY A 237 6.18 22.24 2.24
N PRO A 238 5.86 21.93 3.51
CA PRO A 238 5.14 20.72 3.83
C PRO A 238 3.68 20.84 3.41
N VAL A 239 3.12 19.75 2.86
CA VAL A 239 1.74 19.72 2.34
C VAL A 239 0.98 18.49 2.80
N ILE A 240 -0.31 18.70 3.09
CA ILE A 240 -1.30 17.64 3.30
C ILE A 240 -2.41 17.81 2.26
N ALA A 241 -2.58 16.81 1.39
CA ALA A 241 -3.58 16.79 0.34
C ALA A 241 -4.57 15.64 0.59
N LEU A 242 -5.78 15.96 1.05
CA LEU A 242 -6.85 14.98 1.22
C LEU A 242 -7.89 15.20 0.13
N THR A 243 -7.75 14.48 -0.98
CA THR A 243 -8.52 14.73 -2.20
C THR A 243 -9.83 13.93 -2.27
N ALA A 244 -10.07 13.04 -1.31
CA ALA A 244 -11.29 12.26 -1.24
C ALA A 244 -11.87 12.19 0.18
N TYR A 245 -13.20 11.99 0.25
CA TYR A 245 -13.90 11.91 1.54
C TYR A 245 -13.50 10.66 2.33
N THR A 246 -13.47 9.50 1.69
CA THR A 246 -12.95 8.25 2.23
C THR A 246 -11.67 7.86 1.48
N GLU A 247 -11.67 6.87 0.63
CA GLU A 247 -10.58 6.54 -0.32
C GLU A 247 -10.79 7.24 -1.67
N LEU A 248 -9.75 7.34 -2.49
CA LEU A 248 -9.85 7.82 -3.85
C LEU A 248 -10.80 6.92 -4.67
N PRO A 249 -11.43 7.43 -5.74
CA PRO A 249 -12.23 6.61 -6.63
C PRO A 249 -11.45 5.41 -7.19
N PRO A 250 -12.12 4.33 -7.64
CA PRO A 250 -11.45 3.22 -8.33
C PRO A 250 -10.59 3.71 -9.51
N ALA A 251 -9.57 2.95 -9.86
CA ALA A 251 -8.56 3.30 -10.87
C ALA A 251 -9.16 3.86 -12.17
N LEU A 252 -10.24 3.26 -12.67
CA LEU A 252 -10.91 3.70 -13.90
C LEU A 252 -11.65 5.04 -13.78
N ASP A 253 -12.02 5.45 -12.56
CA ASP A 253 -12.73 6.69 -12.30
C ASP A 253 -11.80 7.83 -11.85
N ARG A 254 -10.65 7.53 -11.21
CA ARG A 254 -9.70 8.55 -10.74
C ARG A 254 -8.68 9.00 -11.81
N GLY A 255 -8.55 8.26 -12.90
CA GLY A 255 -7.59 8.59 -13.97
C GLY A 255 -6.14 8.59 -13.46
N THR A 256 -5.41 9.68 -13.63
CA THR A 256 -3.99 9.82 -13.27
C THR A 256 -3.75 10.50 -11.91
N GLU A 257 -4.79 10.72 -11.12
CA GLU A 257 -4.72 11.52 -9.87
C GLU A 257 -3.63 11.01 -8.91
N HIS A 258 -3.56 9.70 -8.67
CA HIS A 258 -2.54 9.14 -7.79
C HIS A 258 -1.12 9.35 -8.34
N GLN A 259 -0.91 9.08 -9.62
CA GLN A 259 0.37 9.32 -10.29
C GLN A 259 0.78 10.80 -10.22
N GLU A 260 -0.14 11.72 -10.45
CA GLU A 260 0.10 13.17 -10.36
C GLU A 260 0.50 13.59 -8.94
N ALA A 261 -0.18 13.04 -7.91
CA ALA A 261 0.17 13.29 -6.51
C ALA A 261 1.57 12.76 -6.16
N VAL A 262 1.93 11.56 -6.65
CA VAL A 262 3.28 10.99 -6.45
C VAL A 262 4.35 11.84 -7.13
N LEU A 263 4.14 12.29 -8.37
CA LEU A 263 5.09 13.16 -9.07
C LEU A 263 5.26 14.50 -8.35
N LYS A 264 4.18 15.07 -7.80
CA LYS A 264 4.26 16.28 -6.96
C LYS A 264 5.02 16.02 -5.65
N ALA A 265 4.88 14.84 -5.03
CA ALA A 265 5.68 14.46 -3.88
C ALA A 265 7.18 14.46 -4.20
N LEU A 266 7.56 13.89 -5.35
CA LEU A 266 8.96 13.86 -5.81
C LEU A 266 9.50 15.28 -6.02
N GLU A 267 8.73 16.16 -6.66
CA GLU A 267 9.08 17.58 -6.87
C GLU A 267 9.36 18.31 -5.55
N LEU A 268 8.48 18.15 -4.54
CA LEU A 268 8.57 18.87 -3.26
C LEU A 268 9.60 18.28 -2.29
N LEU A 269 9.97 16.99 -2.44
CA LEU A 269 10.91 16.33 -1.54
C LEU A 269 12.36 16.40 -2.02
N ASP A 270 12.60 16.50 -3.34
CA ASP A 270 13.95 16.42 -3.93
C ASP A 270 14.86 17.64 -3.67
N ASP A 271 14.32 18.74 -3.15
CA ASP A 271 15.10 19.90 -2.78
C ASP A 271 16.05 19.64 -1.58
N ASN A 272 15.88 18.52 -0.86
CA ASN A 272 16.68 18.20 0.31
C ASN A 272 18.05 17.62 -0.07
N LYS A 273 19.12 18.27 0.38
CA LYS A 273 20.51 17.83 0.14
C LYS A 273 20.84 16.47 0.76
N LYS A 274 20.14 16.07 1.82
CA LYS A 274 20.33 14.76 2.47
C LYS A 274 19.58 13.65 1.76
N GLY A 275 18.53 13.98 1.00
CA GLY A 275 17.64 13.07 0.33
C GLY A 275 16.28 12.94 1.01
N PHE A 276 15.47 12.03 0.51
CA PHE A 276 14.14 11.77 1.04
C PHE A 276 13.80 10.27 1.11
N PHE A 277 12.82 9.95 1.95
CA PHE A 277 12.16 8.65 2.03
C PHE A 277 10.66 8.84 1.77
N LEU A 278 10.18 8.31 0.65
CA LEU A 278 8.79 8.39 0.21
C LEU A 278 8.15 7.00 0.22
N MET A 279 7.03 6.84 0.89
CA MET A 279 6.15 5.68 0.78
C MET A 279 5.04 5.99 -0.23
N VAL A 280 4.81 5.07 -1.17
CA VAL A 280 3.73 5.12 -2.16
C VAL A 280 2.91 3.85 -2.07
N GLU A 281 1.58 3.96 -2.06
CA GLU A 281 0.75 2.78 -1.89
C GLU A 281 -0.38 2.73 -2.93
N GLY A 282 -0.44 1.60 -3.64
CA GLY A 282 -1.60 1.15 -4.41
C GLY A 282 -2.55 0.38 -3.51
N SER A 283 -3.31 1.09 -2.69
CA SER A 283 -4.01 0.55 -1.52
C SER A 283 -5.22 -0.32 -1.86
N CYS A 284 -5.97 0.03 -2.91
CA CYS A 284 -7.29 -0.58 -3.15
C CYS A 284 -7.25 -1.91 -3.92
N ILE A 285 -6.08 -2.46 -4.23
CA ILE A 285 -5.95 -3.82 -4.76
C ILE A 285 -6.53 -4.82 -3.74
N ASP A 286 -6.21 -4.62 -2.46
CA ASP A 286 -6.70 -5.42 -1.34
C ASP A 286 -8.22 -5.38 -1.22
N ASP A 287 -8.81 -4.19 -1.22
CA ASP A 287 -10.26 -3.97 -1.13
C ASP A 287 -11.03 -4.78 -2.17
N TRP A 288 -10.58 -4.74 -3.42
CA TRP A 288 -11.24 -5.45 -4.51
C TRP A 288 -10.98 -6.97 -4.47
N CYS A 289 -9.83 -7.40 -3.98
CA CYS A 289 -9.57 -8.82 -3.71
C CYS A 289 -10.42 -9.33 -2.54
N HIS A 290 -10.64 -8.56 -1.48
CA HIS A 290 -11.62 -8.87 -0.44
C HIS A 290 -13.05 -9.02 -0.97
N ALA A 291 -13.41 -8.20 -1.94
CA ALA A 291 -14.69 -8.26 -2.62
C ALA A 291 -14.77 -9.36 -3.69
N ASN A 292 -13.66 -10.07 -4.00
CA ASN A 292 -13.52 -11.05 -5.07
C ASN A 292 -13.87 -10.47 -6.46
N LYS A 293 -13.43 -9.23 -6.74
CA LYS A 293 -13.73 -8.46 -7.96
C LYS A 293 -12.47 -8.34 -8.82
N VAL A 294 -12.19 -9.36 -9.62
CA VAL A 294 -10.97 -9.44 -10.43
C VAL A 294 -10.74 -8.23 -11.32
N GLY A 295 -11.79 -7.72 -11.97
CA GLY A 295 -11.66 -6.59 -12.89
C GLY A 295 -11.18 -5.32 -12.20
N PHE A 296 -11.78 -4.97 -11.06
CA PHE A 296 -11.34 -3.83 -10.28
C PHE A 296 -9.94 -4.02 -9.70
N ALA A 297 -9.65 -5.22 -9.14
CA ALA A 297 -8.33 -5.52 -8.59
C ALA A 297 -7.22 -5.39 -9.65
N VAL A 298 -7.46 -5.88 -10.86
CA VAL A 298 -6.50 -5.79 -11.97
C VAL A 298 -6.29 -4.34 -12.41
N GLU A 299 -7.35 -3.56 -12.55
CA GLU A 299 -7.22 -2.14 -12.94
C GLU A 299 -6.48 -1.31 -11.88
N GLU A 300 -6.65 -1.62 -10.58
CA GLU A 300 -5.84 -1.03 -9.50
C GLU A 300 -4.36 -1.39 -9.63
N ILE A 301 -4.04 -2.65 -9.96
CA ILE A 301 -2.65 -3.08 -10.17
C ILE A 301 -2.04 -2.37 -11.39
N LEU A 302 -2.80 -2.25 -12.49
CA LEU A 302 -2.34 -1.57 -13.70
C LEU A 302 -2.12 -0.07 -13.44
N ASP A 303 -2.97 0.57 -12.64
CA ASP A 303 -2.80 1.97 -12.24
C ASP A 303 -1.57 2.14 -11.32
N PHE A 304 -1.40 1.26 -10.34
CA PHE A 304 -0.21 1.24 -9.50
C PHE A 304 1.08 1.02 -10.32
N ASP A 305 1.06 0.09 -11.28
CA ASP A 305 2.21 -0.17 -12.14
C ASP A 305 2.51 0.98 -13.10
N ARG A 306 1.51 1.73 -13.59
CA ARG A 306 1.74 3.00 -14.31
C ARG A 306 2.42 4.03 -13.42
N THR A 307 2.03 4.10 -12.15
CA THR A 307 2.70 4.96 -11.16
C THR A 307 4.14 4.53 -10.92
N VAL A 308 4.41 3.20 -10.84
CA VAL A 308 5.78 2.66 -10.79
C VAL A 308 6.57 3.11 -12.02
N GLY A 309 5.99 3.06 -13.21
CA GLY A 309 6.64 3.54 -14.45
C GLY A 309 7.05 5.00 -14.37
N ALA A 310 6.15 5.88 -13.93
CA ALA A 310 6.44 7.31 -13.76
C ALA A 310 7.55 7.56 -12.71
N VAL A 311 7.54 6.82 -11.61
CA VAL A 311 8.60 6.86 -10.60
C VAL A 311 9.93 6.41 -11.17
N LEU A 312 9.96 5.35 -11.99
CA LEU A 312 11.19 4.86 -12.62
C LEU A 312 11.77 5.87 -13.62
N GLU A 313 10.93 6.53 -14.43
CA GLU A 313 11.39 7.60 -15.35
C GLU A 313 12.03 8.76 -14.58
N TRP A 314 11.39 9.20 -13.50
CA TRP A 314 11.94 10.24 -12.63
C TRP A 314 13.26 9.77 -11.98
N ALA A 315 13.28 8.58 -11.38
CA ALA A 315 14.45 8.02 -10.69
C ALA A 315 15.64 7.78 -11.65
N ALA A 316 15.37 7.43 -12.91
CA ALA A 316 16.42 7.27 -13.92
C ALA A 316 17.07 8.60 -14.28
N GLN A 317 16.33 9.70 -14.28
CA GLN A 317 16.88 11.04 -14.51
C GLN A 317 17.71 11.52 -13.31
N ASP A 318 17.23 11.31 -12.09
CA ASP A 318 17.95 11.60 -10.85
C ASP A 318 19.21 10.74 -10.71
N GLY A 319 19.09 9.43 -10.90
CA GLY A 319 20.17 8.46 -10.88
C GLY A 319 20.75 8.14 -9.50
N GLU A 320 20.24 8.71 -8.40
CA GLU A 320 20.65 8.48 -7.00
C GLU A 320 19.49 7.90 -6.15
N THR A 321 18.42 7.49 -6.81
CA THR A 321 17.20 6.97 -6.17
C THR A 321 17.14 5.45 -6.22
N LEU A 322 16.93 4.83 -5.06
CA LEU A 322 16.56 3.43 -4.90
C LEU A 322 15.03 3.31 -4.91
N VAL A 323 14.49 2.47 -5.79
CA VAL A 323 13.07 2.14 -5.85
C VAL A 323 12.88 0.69 -5.42
N ILE A 324 12.00 0.47 -4.44
CA ILE A 324 11.62 -0.85 -3.94
C ILE A 324 10.12 -1.01 -4.13
N VAL A 325 9.69 -2.12 -4.73
CA VAL A 325 8.26 -2.47 -4.89
C VAL A 325 8.00 -3.80 -4.23
N THR A 326 6.97 -3.87 -3.40
CA THR A 326 6.52 -5.09 -2.75
C THR A 326 5.02 -5.04 -2.43
N ALA A 327 4.54 -6.02 -1.69
CA ALA A 327 3.22 -6.03 -1.07
C ALA A 327 3.36 -6.27 0.43
N ASP A 328 2.33 -6.01 1.19
CA ASP A 328 2.25 -6.28 2.62
C ASP A 328 1.71 -7.68 2.92
N HIS A 329 0.75 -8.17 2.14
CA HIS A 329 0.21 -9.53 2.09
C HIS A 329 -0.38 -9.82 0.70
N SER A 330 -0.94 -11.00 0.50
CA SER A 330 -1.82 -11.35 -0.62
C SER A 330 -3.25 -11.53 -0.12
N THR A 331 -4.24 -11.20 -0.95
CA THR A 331 -5.65 -11.17 -0.55
C THR A 331 -6.54 -12.01 -1.47
N GLY A 332 -7.62 -12.59 -0.88
CA GLY A 332 -8.63 -13.37 -1.58
C GLY A 332 -8.21 -14.81 -1.87
N ALA A 333 -6.93 -15.18 -1.62
CA ALA A 333 -6.35 -16.44 -2.10
C ALA A 333 -6.73 -16.68 -3.56
N MET A 334 -6.48 -15.66 -4.39
CA MET A 334 -6.76 -15.68 -5.82
C MET A 334 -5.98 -16.85 -6.47
N THR A 335 -6.61 -17.52 -7.41
CA THR A 335 -5.98 -18.57 -8.19
C THR A 335 -6.25 -18.34 -9.67
N LEU A 336 -5.19 -18.26 -10.46
CA LEU A 336 -5.28 -18.16 -11.91
C LEU A 336 -5.60 -19.54 -12.48
N LEU A 337 -6.78 -19.74 -13.05
CA LEU A 337 -7.28 -21.04 -13.52
C LEU A 337 -7.14 -21.23 -15.02
N GLY A 338 -7.08 -20.14 -15.80
CA GLY A 338 -7.02 -20.20 -17.25
C GLY A 338 -7.17 -18.81 -17.87
N GLY A 339 -7.57 -18.81 -19.12
CA GLY A 339 -7.74 -17.60 -19.92
C GLY A 339 -7.28 -17.82 -21.35
N ASN A 340 -7.08 -16.72 -22.07
CA ASN A 340 -6.58 -16.75 -23.43
C ASN A 340 -5.40 -15.77 -23.57
N VAL A 341 -4.22 -16.30 -23.89
CA VAL A 341 -2.99 -15.52 -24.02
C VAL A 341 -3.08 -14.54 -25.20
N GLU A 342 -3.62 -14.98 -26.34
CA GLU A 342 -3.80 -14.10 -27.52
C GLU A 342 -4.88 -13.04 -27.28
N GLY A 343 -5.96 -13.41 -26.58
CA GLY A 343 -7.04 -12.51 -26.21
C GLY A 343 -6.75 -11.68 -24.94
N GLN A 344 -5.58 -11.85 -24.33
CA GLN A 344 -5.18 -11.12 -23.11
C GLN A 344 -6.25 -11.19 -22.01
N SER A 345 -6.87 -12.36 -21.83
CA SER A 345 -7.92 -12.56 -20.85
C SER A 345 -7.56 -13.63 -19.82
N VAL A 346 -8.09 -13.48 -18.61
CA VAL A 346 -7.84 -14.36 -17.49
C VAL A 346 -9.13 -14.88 -16.86
N ALA A 347 -9.08 -16.11 -16.39
CA ALA A 347 -10.08 -16.69 -15.52
C ALA A 347 -9.46 -16.94 -14.15
N VAL A 348 -10.04 -16.39 -13.12
CA VAL A 348 -9.57 -16.53 -11.74
C VAL A 348 -10.66 -17.11 -10.84
N ASN A 349 -10.24 -17.70 -9.72
CA ASN A 349 -11.11 -18.05 -8.62
C ASN A 349 -10.50 -17.50 -7.32
N TYR A 350 -11.35 -17.21 -6.36
CA TYR A 350 -10.98 -16.78 -5.01
C TYR A 350 -11.39 -17.86 -4.00
N ALA A 351 -10.46 -18.31 -3.18
CA ALA A 351 -10.73 -19.33 -2.18
C ALA A 351 -11.34 -18.74 -0.88
N ASN A 352 -11.13 -17.45 -0.64
CA ASN A 352 -11.70 -16.73 0.50
C ASN A 352 -11.87 -15.23 0.20
N THR A 353 -12.28 -14.47 1.20
CA THR A 353 -12.37 -13.00 1.19
C THR A 353 -11.39 -12.33 2.15
N GLY A 354 -10.44 -13.08 2.68
CA GLY A 354 -9.41 -12.60 3.61
C GLY A 354 -8.03 -12.68 2.98
N HIS A 355 -7.01 -12.44 3.80
CA HIS A 355 -5.62 -12.57 3.39
C HIS A 355 -5.16 -14.03 3.36
N ASN A 356 -3.99 -14.28 2.76
CA ASN A 356 -3.28 -15.55 2.83
C ASN A 356 -1.82 -15.35 3.24
N GLY A 357 -1.14 -16.44 3.61
CA GLY A 357 0.20 -16.43 4.21
C GLY A 357 1.32 -16.85 3.25
N VAL A 358 1.18 -16.58 1.94
CA VAL A 358 2.22 -16.88 0.95
C VAL A 358 3.38 -15.90 1.05
N ALA A 359 4.58 -16.32 0.62
CA ALA A 359 5.72 -15.43 0.47
C ALA A 359 5.45 -14.42 -0.66
N LEU A 360 5.91 -13.19 -0.49
CA LEU A 360 5.69 -12.11 -1.44
C LEU A 360 6.97 -11.68 -2.14
N PRO A 361 6.91 -11.25 -3.40
CA PRO A 361 8.07 -10.72 -4.10
C PRO A 361 8.45 -9.34 -3.57
N VAL A 362 9.76 -9.09 -3.62
CA VAL A 362 10.36 -7.76 -3.41
C VAL A 362 11.19 -7.45 -4.65
N TYR A 363 10.82 -6.39 -5.34
CA TYR A 363 11.51 -5.91 -6.53
C TYR A 363 12.34 -4.69 -6.17
N ALA A 364 13.57 -4.61 -6.66
CA ALA A 364 14.43 -3.47 -6.40
C ALA A 364 15.12 -2.97 -7.68
N TRP A 365 15.19 -1.64 -7.81
CA TRP A 365 15.82 -0.95 -8.92
C TRP A 365 16.62 0.25 -8.42
N GLY A 366 17.74 0.56 -9.08
CA GLY A 366 18.59 1.70 -8.77
C GLY A 366 19.82 1.34 -7.93
N PRO A 367 20.56 2.32 -7.43
CA PRO A 367 21.77 2.07 -6.65
C PRO A 367 21.42 1.32 -5.36
N GLY A 368 22.21 0.29 -5.02
CA GLY A 368 22.01 -0.55 -3.83
C GLY A 368 20.91 -1.60 -3.93
N ALA A 369 20.22 -1.70 -5.07
CA ALA A 369 19.11 -2.64 -5.29
C ALA A 369 19.56 -4.11 -5.18
N GLU A 370 20.82 -4.42 -5.46
CA GLU A 370 21.40 -5.79 -5.35
C GLU A 370 21.31 -6.39 -3.93
N LYS A 371 21.10 -5.56 -2.92
CA LYS A 371 20.98 -6.00 -1.52
C LYS A 371 19.64 -6.69 -1.22
N PHE A 372 18.63 -6.47 -2.06
CA PHE A 372 17.27 -6.96 -1.84
C PHE A 372 17.00 -8.33 -2.48
N VAL A 373 18.05 -9.03 -2.93
CA VAL A 373 17.97 -10.40 -3.45
C VAL A 373 18.03 -11.40 -2.31
N GLY A 374 17.22 -12.45 -2.36
CA GLY A 374 17.22 -13.52 -1.36
C GLY A 374 15.83 -13.83 -0.82
N ILE A 375 15.79 -14.61 0.26
CA ILE A 375 14.55 -14.95 0.97
C ILE A 375 14.75 -14.56 2.43
N TYR A 376 13.87 -13.72 2.95
CA TYR A 376 14.04 -13.10 4.27
C TYR A 376 12.69 -12.75 4.91
N GLU A 377 12.72 -12.32 6.15
CA GLU A 377 11.56 -11.79 6.85
C GLU A 377 11.24 -10.36 6.41
N ASN A 378 9.96 -9.96 6.38
CA ASN A 378 9.60 -8.58 6.05
C ASN A 378 10.21 -7.54 7.00
N THR A 379 10.60 -7.93 8.21
CA THR A 379 11.35 -7.09 9.16
C THR A 379 12.76 -6.74 8.68
N GLU A 380 13.39 -7.61 7.88
CA GLU A 380 14.73 -7.38 7.37
C GLU A 380 14.77 -6.27 6.30
N LEU A 381 13.65 -6.05 5.56
CA LEU A 381 13.54 -4.93 4.62
C LEU A 381 13.77 -3.58 5.31
N SER A 382 13.13 -3.37 6.46
CA SER A 382 13.34 -2.16 7.26
C SER A 382 14.81 -2.01 7.69
N GLN A 383 15.45 -3.10 8.09
CA GLN A 383 16.86 -3.08 8.50
C GLN A 383 17.79 -2.72 7.33
N MET A 384 17.58 -3.33 6.16
CA MET A 384 18.32 -3.02 4.94
C MET A 384 18.17 -1.54 4.53
N ILE A 385 16.97 -0.97 4.66
CA ILE A 385 16.69 0.44 4.38
C ILE A 385 17.40 1.34 5.43
N LYS A 386 17.32 1.02 6.72
CA LYS A 386 18.03 1.77 7.80
C LYS A 386 19.56 1.80 7.59
N GLU A 387 20.15 0.73 7.06
CA GLU A 387 21.58 0.71 6.72
C GLU A 387 21.97 1.67 5.58
N ILE A 388 21.02 1.99 4.70
CA ILE A 388 21.22 2.93 3.59
C ILE A 388 21.05 4.37 4.07
N ILE A 389 20.08 4.65 4.93
CA ILE A 389 19.83 5.97 5.53
C ILE A 389 20.92 6.27 6.57
N LYS A 390 21.90 7.08 6.22
CA LYS A 390 23.05 7.41 7.09
C LYS A 390 23.05 8.83 7.58
#